data_6f664bf2cf8d880132474fddb79250e9
#
_entry.id   6f664bf2cf8d880132474fddb79250e9
#
_cell.length_a   1.000
_cell.length_b   1.000
_cell.length_c   1.000
_cell.angle_alpha   90.00
_cell.angle_beta   90.00
_cell.angle_gamma   90.00
#
_symmetry.space_group_name_H-M   'P 1'
#
loop_
_entity.id
_entity.type
_entity.pdbx_description
1 polymer ?
#
loop_
_entity_poly.entity_id
_entity_poly.type
_entity_poly.pdbx_seq_one_letter_code
_entity_poly.pdbx_strand_id
1 'polypeptide(L)'
;MNASVTIDGRKIDLSKANAAFLFYREISPAKDNMSTRTTVLSGRKYSHVQFGAQTVGIISPTYQPTLHHDSFAIGSITPTSGADAMPTSGKASYVGDAILLQAGAYTTGASKFDVDFGRKTISGIIDHPYGIPVSGKISGSSFSGEQDGIRMKGNFFGPKAAELGGVFSAEHENSIYQGSFGAKKQ
;
A
#
# COMPACT_ATOMS: atom_id res chain seq x y z
N MET A 1 7.15 -12.89 11.64
CA MET A 1 7.21 -12.26 10.29
C MET A 1 6.98 -13.35 9.26
N ASN A 2 5.97 -13.21 8.41
CA ASN A 2 5.72 -14.20 7.37
C ASN A 2 6.86 -14.15 6.35
N ALA A 3 7.49 -15.30 6.10
CA ALA A 3 8.57 -15.40 5.11
C ALA A 3 8.04 -15.31 3.66
N SER A 4 6.75 -15.22 3.48
CA SER A 4 6.10 -15.13 2.17
C SER A 4 4.78 -14.39 2.24
N VAL A 5 4.38 -13.77 1.13
CA VAL A 5 3.04 -13.19 0.91
C VAL A 5 2.37 -13.90 -0.26
N THR A 6 1.05 -14.07 -0.20
CA THR A 6 0.28 -14.62 -1.31
C THR A 6 -0.55 -13.51 -1.93
N ILE A 7 -0.37 -13.29 -3.24
CA ILE A 7 -1.11 -12.29 -4.03
C ILE A 7 -1.69 -13.03 -5.23
N ASP A 8 -2.99 -12.94 -5.42
CA ASP A 8 -3.73 -13.65 -6.49
C ASP A 8 -3.39 -15.14 -6.57
N GLY A 9 -3.34 -15.81 -5.41
CA GLY A 9 -3.03 -17.24 -5.31
C GLY A 9 -1.55 -17.60 -5.51
N ARG A 10 -0.66 -16.63 -5.75
CA ARG A 10 0.77 -16.85 -5.93
C ARG A 10 1.55 -16.49 -4.67
N LYS A 11 2.39 -17.41 -4.24
CA LYS A 11 3.26 -17.21 -3.08
C LYS A 11 4.56 -16.53 -3.51
N ILE A 12 4.84 -15.36 -2.94
CA ILE A 12 6.08 -14.61 -3.13
C ILE A 12 6.95 -14.80 -1.88
N ASP A 13 8.15 -15.32 -2.07
CA ASP A 13 9.12 -15.52 -0.99
C ASP A 13 9.78 -14.19 -0.64
N LEU A 14 9.62 -13.75 0.60
CA LEU A 14 10.22 -12.54 1.14
C LEU A 14 11.54 -12.80 1.87
N SER A 15 12.00 -14.05 1.95
CA SER A 15 13.21 -14.41 2.68
C SER A 15 14.45 -13.71 2.14
N LYS A 16 14.46 -13.37 0.85
CA LYS A 16 15.56 -12.67 0.16
C LYS A 16 15.42 -11.14 0.14
N ALA A 17 14.34 -10.59 0.69
CA ALA A 17 14.11 -9.15 0.71
C ALA A 17 14.93 -8.49 1.83
N ASN A 18 16.19 -8.17 1.56
CA ASN A 18 17.04 -7.39 2.47
C ASN A 18 16.84 -5.89 2.34
N ALA A 19 16.11 -5.45 1.32
CA ALA A 19 15.86 -4.05 1.01
C ALA A 19 14.53 -3.55 1.60
N ALA A 20 14.34 -2.24 1.63
CA ALA A 20 13.07 -1.61 1.98
C ALA A 20 11.94 -2.06 1.03
N PHE A 21 12.30 -2.39 -0.22
CA PHE A 21 11.38 -2.85 -1.25
C PHE A 21 11.93 -4.07 -1.98
N LEU A 22 11.02 -4.97 -2.38
CA LEU A 22 11.29 -6.11 -3.23
C LEU A 22 10.60 -5.91 -4.58
N PHE A 23 11.39 -5.94 -5.65
CA PHE A 23 10.87 -5.97 -7.03
C PHE A 23 10.84 -7.41 -7.53
N TYR A 24 9.69 -7.82 -8.01
CA TYR A 24 9.50 -9.15 -8.57
C TYR A 24 8.83 -9.04 -9.94
N ARG A 25 9.46 -9.63 -10.95
CA ARG A 25 8.92 -9.68 -12.31
C ARG A 25 8.79 -11.12 -12.77
N GLU A 26 7.63 -11.46 -13.28
CA GLU A 26 7.34 -12.76 -13.88
C GLU A 26 6.88 -12.57 -15.33
N ILE A 27 7.38 -13.40 -16.21
CA ILE A 27 6.96 -13.46 -17.61
C ILE A 27 6.40 -14.86 -17.81
N SER A 28 5.13 -14.95 -18.17
CA SER A 28 4.47 -16.23 -18.48
C SER A 28 4.13 -16.25 -19.95
N PRO A 29 4.80 -17.09 -20.75
CA PRO A 29 4.39 -17.31 -22.15
C PRO A 29 3.08 -18.10 -22.17
N ALA A 30 2.07 -17.58 -22.83
CA ALA A 30 0.86 -18.31 -23.21
C ALA A 30 0.90 -18.57 -24.72
N LYS A 31 0.18 -19.60 -25.18
CA LYS A 31 0.26 -20.12 -26.55
C LYS A 31 0.02 -19.05 -27.65
N ASP A 32 -0.79 -18.03 -27.32
CA ASP A 32 -1.13 -16.94 -28.26
C ASP A 32 -0.96 -15.54 -27.64
N ASN A 33 -0.55 -15.45 -26.38
CA ASN A 33 -0.40 -14.19 -25.65
C ASN A 33 0.79 -14.27 -24.70
N MET A 34 1.49 -13.18 -24.52
CA MET A 34 2.52 -13.07 -23.50
C MET A 34 1.98 -12.18 -22.37
N SER A 35 1.94 -12.71 -21.16
CA SER A 35 1.61 -11.91 -19.99
C SER A 35 2.86 -11.56 -19.19
N THR A 36 2.98 -10.33 -18.81
CA THR A 36 4.02 -9.86 -17.88
C THR A 36 3.38 -9.42 -16.59
N ARG A 37 3.95 -9.84 -15.48
CA ARG A 37 3.52 -9.41 -14.14
C ARG A 37 4.71 -8.78 -13.43
N THR A 38 4.57 -7.53 -13.05
CA THR A 38 5.56 -6.82 -12.24
C THR A 38 4.92 -6.50 -10.88
N THR A 39 5.53 -6.96 -9.81
CA THR A 39 5.08 -6.71 -8.45
C THR A 39 6.18 -6.00 -7.67
N VAL A 40 5.83 -4.92 -7.00
CA VAL A 40 6.69 -4.21 -6.06
C VAL A 40 6.08 -4.35 -4.66
N LEU A 41 6.88 -4.78 -3.71
CA LEU A 41 6.46 -5.05 -2.34
C LEU A 41 7.33 -4.27 -1.36
N SER A 42 6.72 -3.84 -0.25
CA SER A 42 7.45 -3.47 0.94
C SER A 42 8.29 -4.66 1.40
N GLY A 43 9.53 -4.40 1.74
CA GLY A 43 10.43 -5.42 2.28
C GLY A 43 10.09 -5.82 3.71
N ARG A 44 11.09 -6.39 4.40
CA ARG A 44 10.95 -6.90 5.79
C ARG A 44 10.97 -5.81 6.88
N LYS A 45 10.92 -4.55 6.50
CA LYS A 45 10.89 -3.41 7.44
C LYS A 45 9.67 -3.45 8.36
N TYR A 46 8.54 -3.97 7.87
CA TYR A 46 7.27 -4.01 8.57
C TYR A 46 7.00 -5.39 9.16
N SER A 47 6.46 -5.42 10.39
CA SER A 47 6.19 -6.66 11.13
C SER A 47 4.76 -7.16 10.96
N HIS A 48 3.83 -6.25 10.73
CA HIS A 48 2.39 -6.52 10.75
C HIS A 48 1.69 -6.18 9.45
N VAL A 49 2.26 -5.30 8.62
CA VAL A 49 1.70 -4.93 7.31
C VAL A 49 2.69 -5.20 6.20
N GLN A 50 2.18 -5.62 5.06
CA GLN A 50 2.87 -5.59 3.78
C GLN A 50 2.02 -4.83 2.78
N PHE A 51 2.65 -3.97 2.02
CA PHE A 51 1.99 -3.20 0.99
C PHE A 51 2.78 -3.27 -0.31
N GLY A 52 2.08 -3.03 -1.40
CA GLY A 52 2.69 -3.17 -2.71
C GLY A 52 1.80 -2.67 -3.82
N ALA A 53 2.32 -2.79 -5.02
CA ALA A 53 1.59 -2.57 -6.25
C ALA A 53 1.97 -3.63 -7.28
N GLN A 54 1.03 -3.96 -8.16
CA GLN A 54 1.19 -4.95 -9.19
C GLN A 54 0.70 -4.39 -10.52
N THR A 55 1.45 -4.65 -11.57
CA THR A 55 1.03 -4.41 -12.95
C THR A 55 0.99 -5.74 -13.68
N VAL A 56 -0.13 -6.04 -14.31
CA VAL A 56 -0.29 -7.16 -15.22
C VAL A 56 -0.46 -6.60 -16.63
N GLY A 57 0.48 -6.90 -17.49
CA GLY A 57 0.42 -6.57 -18.91
C GLY A 57 0.09 -7.82 -19.74
N ILE A 58 -0.87 -7.72 -20.64
CA ILE A 58 -1.16 -8.76 -21.63
C ILE A 58 -0.78 -8.21 -22.99
N ILE A 59 0.18 -8.85 -23.62
CA ILE A 59 0.61 -8.53 -24.98
C ILE A 59 0.02 -9.59 -25.90
N SER A 60 -0.87 -9.17 -26.78
CA SER A 60 -1.46 -10.01 -27.82
C SER A 60 -0.98 -9.57 -29.19
N PRO A 61 -0.66 -10.49 -30.10
CA PRO A 61 -0.34 -10.14 -31.49
C PRO A 61 -1.48 -9.46 -32.25
N THR A 62 -2.72 -9.63 -31.76
CA THR A 62 -3.94 -9.21 -32.49
C THR A 62 -4.70 -8.07 -31.79
N TYR A 63 -4.36 -7.73 -30.53
CA TYR A 63 -5.05 -6.70 -29.76
C TYR A 63 -4.08 -5.70 -29.15
N GLN A 64 -4.57 -4.50 -28.87
CA GLN A 64 -3.82 -3.50 -28.13
C GLN A 64 -3.40 -4.06 -26.74
N PRO A 65 -2.19 -3.76 -26.28
CA PRO A 65 -1.74 -4.18 -24.96
C PRO A 65 -2.66 -3.63 -23.89
N THR A 66 -3.11 -4.49 -22.98
CA THR A 66 -3.88 -4.10 -21.81
C THR A 66 -2.99 -4.13 -20.58
N LEU A 67 -3.06 -3.07 -19.78
CA LEU A 67 -2.38 -2.96 -18.49
C LEU A 67 -3.42 -2.88 -17.38
N HIS A 68 -3.32 -3.79 -16.43
CA HIS A 68 -4.09 -3.74 -15.18
C HIS A 68 -3.15 -3.40 -14.03
N HIS A 69 -3.58 -2.47 -13.20
CA HIS A 69 -2.79 -2.00 -12.07
C HIS A 69 -3.58 -2.17 -10.77
N ASP A 70 -2.97 -2.83 -9.80
CA ASP A 70 -3.52 -3.02 -8.48
C ASP A 70 -2.55 -2.54 -7.41
N SER A 71 -3.09 -1.89 -6.39
CA SER A 71 -2.35 -1.52 -5.19
C SER A 71 -2.99 -2.19 -3.98
N PHE A 72 -2.19 -2.64 -3.02
CA PHE A 72 -2.67 -3.39 -1.86
C PHE A 72 -1.90 -3.06 -0.60
N ALA A 73 -2.57 -3.27 0.55
CA ALA A 73 -1.97 -3.36 1.87
C ALA A 73 -2.66 -4.48 2.64
N ILE A 74 -1.90 -5.46 3.08
CA ILE A 74 -2.38 -6.68 3.74
C ILE A 74 -1.59 -6.96 5.01
N GLY A 75 -2.20 -7.63 5.97
CA GLY A 75 -1.51 -7.97 7.21
C GLY A 75 -2.44 -8.37 8.34
N SER A 76 -1.91 -8.37 9.55
CA SER A 76 -2.65 -8.67 10.76
C SER A 76 -3.35 -7.41 11.27
N ILE A 77 -4.62 -7.24 10.93
CA ILE A 77 -5.42 -6.06 11.31
C ILE A 77 -5.48 -5.95 12.85
N THR A 78 -5.33 -4.75 13.37
CA THR A 78 -5.47 -4.45 14.80
C THR A 78 -6.88 -4.81 15.27
N PRO A 79 -7.05 -5.60 16.33
CA PRO A 79 -8.38 -5.92 16.86
C PRO A 79 -9.08 -4.69 17.41
N THR A 80 -10.42 -4.73 17.46
CA THR A 80 -11.25 -3.65 18.02
C THR A 80 -11.56 -3.85 19.51
N SER A 81 -11.17 -4.99 20.08
CA SER A 81 -11.39 -5.34 21.51
C SER A 81 -10.22 -6.16 22.04
N GLY A 82 -10.11 -6.23 23.35
CA GLY A 82 -9.02 -6.94 24.04
C GLY A 82 -7.78 -6.09 24.31
N ALA A 83 -6.73 -6.73 24.82
CA ALA A 83 -5.51 -6.06 25.27
C ALA A 83 -4.73 -5.35 24.15
N ASP A 84 -4.84 -5.86 22.93
CA ASP A 84 -4.16 -5.35 21.72
C ASP A 84 -5.05 -4.48 20.84
N ALA A 85 -6.21 -4.06 21.38
CA ALA A 85 -7.21 -3.30 20.62
C ALA A 85 -6.71 -1.93 20.16
N MET A 86 -7.44 -1.39 19.20
CA MET A 86 -7.29 -0.01 18.75
C MET A 86 -7.32 0.97 19.93
N PRO A 87 -6.40 1.94 19.97
CA PRO A 87 -6.50 3.04 20.92
C PRO A 87 -7.79 3.83 20.71
N THR A 88 -8.42 4.25 21.80
CA THR A 88 -9.65 5.07 21.78
C THR A 88 -9.39 6.55 22.09
N SER A 89 -8.17 6.88 22.46
CA SER A 89 -7.74 8.25 22.80
C SER A 89 -6.25 8.44 22.56
N GLY A 90 -5.81 9.70 22.60
CA GLY A 90 -4.42 10.07 22.37
C GLY A 90 -4.10 10.29 20.90
N LYS A 91 -2.85 10.66 20.65
CA LYS A 91 -2.30 10.92 19.30
C LYS A 91 -1.06 10.09 19.06
N ALA A 92 -0.78 9.81 17.80
CA ALA A 92 0.44 9.14 17.39
C ALA A 92 0.89 9.62 16.01
N SER A 93 2.20 9.69 15.82
CA SER A 93 2.80 9.89 14.51
C SER A 93 3.29 8.57 13.96
N TYR A 94 3.21 8.41 12.65
CA TYR A 94 3.68 7.23 11.92
C TYR A 94 4.61 7.67 10.81
N VAL A 95 5.70 6.95 10.64
CA VAL A 95 6.69 7.20 9.58
C VAL A 95 6.96 5.91 8.82
N GLY A 96 7.02 6.01 7.51
CA GLY A 96 7.21 4.85 6.67
C GLY A 96 7.52 5.15 5.22
N ASP A 97 7.05 4.27 4.37
CA ASP A 97 7.37 4.28 2.95
C ASP A 97 6.10 4.17 2.10
N ALA A 98 6.21 4.52 0.83
CA ALA A 98 5.16 4.39 -0.16
C ALA A 98 5.71 3.84 -1.48
N ILE A 99 4.84 3.20 -2.23
CA ILE A 99 5.06 2.77 -3.61
C ILE A 99 4.05 3.52 -4.46
N LEU A 100 4.53 4.22 -5.45
CA LEU A 100 3.71 4.98 -6.40
C LEU A 100 3.78 4.31 -7.77
N LEU A 101 2.65 4.28 -8.45
CA LEU A 101 2.52 3.80 -9.80
C LEU A 101 1.92 4.91 -10.65
N GLN A 102 2.65 5.33 -11.66
CA GLN A 102 2.24 6.32 -12.64
C GLN A 102 2.63 5.86 -14.03
N ALA A 103 1.70 5.84 -14.96
CA ALA A 103 1.93 5.45 -16.37
C ALA A 103 2.74 4.15 -16.53
N GLY A 104 2.50 3.17 -15.64
CA GLY A 104 3.20 1.88 -15.65
C GLY A 104 4.60 1.88 -15.02
N ALA A 105 5.09 3.03 -14.56
CA ALA A 105 6.36 3.14 -13.85
C ALA A 105 6.16 3.17 -12.34
N TYR A 106 7.05 2.48 -11.61
CA TYR A 106 7.07 2.46 -10.15
C TYR A 106 8.12 3.42 -9.62
N THR A 107 7.72 4.19 -8.63
CA THR A 107 8.63 4.98 -7.79
C THR A 107 8.37 4.67 -6.32
N THR A 108 9.33 4.94 -5.47
CA THR A 108 9.23 4.77 -4.02
C THR A 108 9.48 6.10 -3.34
N GLY A 109 8.77 6.34 -2.25
CA GLY A 109 8.89 7.57 -1.46
C GLY A 109 8.68 7.29 0.02
N ALA A 110 8.79 8.32 0.84
CA ALA A 110 8.47 8.26 2.25
C ALA A 110 6.96 8.44 2.47
N SER A 111 6.47 8.06 3.64
CA SER A 111 5.12 8.38 4.11
C SER A 111 5.16 8.83 5.55
N LYS A 112 4.35 9.84 5.89
CA LYS A 112 4.22 10.34 7.25
C LYS A 112 2.76 10.62 7.55
N PHE A 113 2.30 10.16 8.72
CA PHE A 113 0.92 10.35 9.15
C PHE A 113 0.86 10.79 10.60
N ASP A 114 -0.12 11.64 10.90
CA ASP A 114 -0.55 12.00 12.24
C ASP A 114 -1.97 11.49 12.48
N VAL A 115 -2.14 10.78 13.58
CA VAL A 115 -3.38 10.11 13.96
C VAL A 115 -3.87 10.67 15.28
N ASP A 116 -5.14 11.07 15.34
CA ASP A 116 -5.84 11.42 16.57
C ASP A 116 -6.94 10.36 16.82
N PHE A 117 -6.66 9.44 17.73
CA PHE A 117 -7.59 8.35 18.04
C PHE A 117 -8.86 8.84 18.75
N GLY A 118 -8.75 9.91 19.54
CA GLY A 118 -9.91 10.50 20.22
C GLY A 118 -10.88 11.18 19.26
N ARG A 119 -10.34 11.91 18.27
CA ARG A 119 -11.13 12.55 17.21
C ARG A 119 -11.45 11.62 16.05
N LYS A 120 -10.84 10.44 16.03
CA LYS A 120 -10.94 9.46 14.94
C LYS A 120 -10.55 10.05 13.58
N THR A 121 -9.42 10.74 13.53
CA THR A 121 -8.90 11.36 12.30
C THR A 121 -7.48 10.92 12.01
N ILE A 122 -7.16 10.85 10.74
CA ILE A 122 -5.82 10.61 10.22
C ILE A 122 -5.54 11.65 9.13
N SER A 123 -4.33 12.21 9.14
CA SER A 123 -3.83 13.06 8.07
C SER A 123 -2.36 12.73 7.82
N GLY A 124 -1.89 12.98 6.61
CA GLY A 124 -0.50 12.67 6.28
C GLY A 124 -0.07 13.21 4.94
N ILE A 125 1.18 12.91 4.62
CA ILE A 125 1.80 13.25 3.34
C ILE A 125 2.51 12.00 2.82
N ILE A 126 2.21 11.64 1.58
CA ILE A 126 2.95 10.65 0.81
C ILE A 126 3.96 11.44 -0.01
N ASP A 127 5.23 11.22 0.29
CA ASP A 127 6.33 11.99 -0.27
C ASP A 127 6.64 11.50 -1.69
N HIS A 128 6.07 12.19 -2.63
CA HIS A 128 6.46 12.20 -4.04
C HIS A 128 7.11 13.56 -4.32
N PRO A 129 7.80 13.83 -5.45
CA PRO A 129 8.46 15.13 -5.70
C PRO A 129 7.67 16.36 -5.31
N TYR A 130 6.36 16.27 -5.16
CA TYR A 130 5.49 17.40 -4.78
C TYR A 130 4.68 17.17 -3.49
N GLY A 131 4.86 16.01 -2.82
CA GLY A 131 4.07 15.59 -1.67
C GLY A 131 2.56 15.40 -2.00
N ILE A 132 2.00 14.28 -1.65
CA ILE A 132 0.57 13.98 -1.82
C ILE A 132 -0.09 14.09 -0.45
N PRO A 133 -0.84 15.18 -0.14
CA PRO A 133 -1.56 15.29 1.11
C PRO A 133 -2.74 14.30 1.13
N VAL A 134 -2.92 13.62 2.25
CA VAL A 134 -4.01 12.68 2.45
C VAL A 134 -4.65 12.89 3.82
N SER A 135 -5.96 12.75 3.89
CA SER A 135 -6.68 12.83 5.16
C SER A 135 -7.88 11.89 5.17
N GLY A 136 -8.35 11.54 6.36
CA GLY A 136 -9.49 10.64 6.48
C GLY A 136 -10.04 10.51 7.89
N LYS A 137 -11.10 9.70 7.99
CA LYS A 137 -11.75 9.31 9.23
C LYS A 137 -11.44 7.86 9.57
N ILE A 138 -11.36 7.59 10.87
CA ILE A 138 -11.12 6.26 11.42
C ILE A 138 -12.46 5.65 11.82
N SER A 139 -12.68 4.40 11.42
CA SER A 139 -13.82 3.58 11.80
C SER A 139 -13.35 2.18 12.17
N GLY A 140 -13.48 1.81 13.45
CA GLY A 140 -12.87 0.57 13.95
C GLY A 140 -11.36 0.59 13.72
N SER A 141 -10.85 -0.42 13.02
CA SER A 141 -9.44 -0.55 12.67
C SER A 141 -9.12 -0.06 11.27
N SER A 142 -10.09 0.50 10.55
CA SER A 142 -9.92 1.04 9.20
C SER A 142 -9.97 2.56 9.17
N PHE A 143 -9.46 3.12 8.11
CA PHE A 143 -9.57 4.55 7.80
C PHE A 143 -9.82 4.76 6.31
N SER A 144 -10.52 5.83 6.00
CA SER A 144 -10.73 6.28 4.62
C SER A 144 -11.00 7.76 4.56
N GLY A 145 -10.73 8.35 3.41
CA GLY A 145 -11.05 9.76 3.14
C GLY A 145 -10.80 10.14 1.70
N GLU A 146 -11.33 11.29 1.36
CA GLU A 146 -11.14 11.94 0.06
C GLU A 146 -10.94 13.43 0.29
N GLN A 147 -9.90 13.99 -0.30
CA GLN A 147 -9.60 15.41 -0.26
C GLN A 147 -8.92 15.82 -1.56
N ASP A 148 -9.41 16.88 -2.22
CA ASP A 148 -8.82 17.47 -3.43
C ASP A 148 -8.58 16.43 -4.56
N GLY A 149 -9.55 15.51 -4.76
CA GLY A 149 -9.45 14.43 -5.74
C GLY A 149 -8.54 13.26 -5.33
N ILE A 150 -7.95 13.32 -4.15
CA ILE A 150 -7.10 12.26 -3.61
C ILE A 150 -7.94 11.38 -2.68
N ARG A 151 -8.06 10.10 -3.01
CA ARG A 151 -8.75 9.09 -2.20
C ARG A 151 -7.74 8.22 -1.49
N MET A 152 -7.99 7.96 -0.21
CA MET A 152 -7.20 7.09 0.63
C MET A 152 -8.08 6.10 1.38
N LYS A 153 -7.64 4.85 1.48
CA LYS A 153 -8.23 3.85 2.38
C LYS A 153 -7.15 2.91 2.93
N GLY A 154 -7.34 2.44 4.14
CA GLY A 154 -6.38 1.54 4.77
C GLY A 154 -6.86 1.01 6.12
N ASN A 155 -5.93 0.33 6.79
CA ASN A 155 -6.17 -0.27 8.10
C ASN A 155 -4.97 -0.01 9.03
N PHE A 156 -5.24 -0.14 10.32
CA PHE A 156 -4.21 -0.29 11.35
C PHE A 156 -3.88 -1.78 11.53
N PHE A 157 -2.61 -2.07 11.74
CA PHE A 157 -2.08 -3.43 11.83
C PHE A 157 -1.27 -3.62 13.10
N GLY A 158 -1.27 -4.88 13.57
CA GLY A 158 -0.55 -5.26 14.79
C GLY A 158 -1.21 -4.76 16.08
N PRO A 159 -0.62 -5.07 17.23
CA PRO A 159 -1.18 -4.70 18.52
C PRO A 159 -1.19 -3.18 18.72
N LYS A 160 -2.30 -2.64 19.26
CA LYS A 160 -2.44 -1.21 19.62
C LYS A 160 -2.11 -0.25 18.47
N ALA A 161 -2.46 -0.65 17.23
CA ALA A 161 -2.16 0.12 16.02
C ALA A 161 -0.65 0.37 15.84
N ALA A 162 0.16 -0.68 15.97
CA ALA A 162 1.62 -0.59 15.86
C ALA A 162 2.08 -0.10 14.48
N GLU A 163 1.34 -0.49 13.45
CA GLU A 163 1.59 -0.10 12.05
C GLU A 163 0.28 0.33 11.39
N LEU A 164 0.39 1.06 10.31
CA LEU A 164 -0.72 1.34 9.42
C LEU A 164 -0.29 1.08 7.97
N GLY A 165 -1.27 0.84 7.12
CA GLY A 165 -1.03 0.70 5.69
C GLY A 165 -2.30 0.85 4.90
N GLY A 166 -2.16 1.21 3.64
CA GLY A 166 -3.30 1.46 2.79
C GLY A 166 -2.93 1.70 1.35
N VAL A 167 -3.92 2.10 0.60
CA VAL A 167 -3.81 2.48 -0.81
C VAL A 167 -4.36 3.88 -1.01
N PHE A 168 -3.87 4.54 -2.04
CA PHE A 168 -4.37 5.85 -2.45
C PHE A 168 -4.48 5.91 -3.97
N SER A 169 -5.35 6.79 -4.43
CA SER A 169 -5.46 7.21 -5.83
C SER A 169 -5.68 8.70 -5.89
N ALA A 170 -5.08 9.34 -6.87
CA ALA A 170 -5.26 10.75 -7.17
C ALA A 170 -5.47 10.90 -8.68
N GLU A 171 -6.45 11.69 -9.05
CA GLU A 171 -6.73 12.06 -10.44
C GLU A 171 -6.36 13.54 -10.61
N HIS A 172 -5.39 13.82 -11.45
CA HIS A 172 -4.97 15.18 -11.75
C HIS A 172 -4.69 15.32 -13.25
N GLU A 173 -5.40 16.22 -13.92
CA GLU A 173 -5.16 16.63 -15.33
C GLU A 173 -4.89 15.47 -16.29
N ASN A 174 -5.78 14.47 -16.37
CA ASN A 174 -5.64 13.25 -17.20
C ASN A 174 -4.54 12.26 -16.77
N SER A 175 -3.95 12.44 -15.61
CA SER A 175 -2.99 11.49 -15.02
C SER A 175 -3.59 10.84 -13.78
N ILE A 176 -3.59 9.52 -13.76
CA ILE A 176 -3.99 8.74 -12.58
C ILE A 176 -2.71 8.35 -11.84
N TYR A 177 -2.62 8.78 -10.60
CA TYR A 177 -1.60 8.34 -9.65
C TYR A 177 -2.27 7.37 -8.69
N GLN A 178 -1.70 6.22 -8.53
CA GLN A 178 -2.16 5.27 -7.52
C GLN A 178 -0.98 4.64 -6.82
N GLY A 179 -1.22 4.11 -5.65
CA GLY A 179 -0.14 3.50 -4.91
C GLY A 179 -0.59 2.89 -3.60
N SER A 180 0.40 2.43 -2.87
CA SER A 180 0.24 1.88 -1.54
C SER A 180 1.26 2.48 -0.58
N PHE A 181 0.98 2.41 0.68
CA PHE A 181 1.85 2.91 1.73
C PHE A 181 1.77 2.04 2.99
N GLY A 182 2.80 2.15 3.80
CA GLY A 182 2.83 1.60 5.13
C GLY A 182 3.73 2.43 6.03
N ALA A 183 3.38 2.51 7.32
CA ALA A 183 4.14 3.28 8.28
C ALA A 183 4.10 2.64 9.67
N LYS A 184 5.13 2.91 10.47
CA LYS A 184 5.27 2.46 11.85
C LYS A 184 5.00 3.60 12.81
N LYS A 185 4.35 3.27 13.90
CA LYS A 185 4.18 4.18 15.05
C LYS A 185 5.53 4.54 15.64
N GLN A 186 5.70 5.83 15.96
CA GLN A 186 6.89 6.38 16.58
C GLN A 186 6.76 6.43 18.10
#